data_aecd5842bb303ed24c03a47a7023be2b
#
_entry.id   aecd5842bb303ed24c03a47a7023be2b
#
_cell.length_a   1.000
_cell.length_b   1.000
_cell.length_c   1.000
_cell.angle_alpha   90.00
_cell.angle_beta   90.00
_cell.angle_gamma   90.00
#
_symmetry.space_group_name_H-M   'P 1'
#
loop_
_entity.id
_entity.type
_entity.pdbx_description
1 polymer ?
#
loop_
_entity_poly.entity_id
_entity_poly.type
_entity_poly.pdbx_seq_one_letter_code
_entity_poly.pdbx_strand_id
1 'polypeptide(L)'
;MTHLIDLAELGSVGGFFALREGPGGPGSVPFADVYAPPPAARDPLGFRVGKVERGLRAPEVRVAASVAQLGLAARLWSVALGSAALYGAVPDLDAALLRWDPDGASPDDLWLTDVRPLPGDARTVRRVVADGHLEPLAAALRARYRISAGLLRGNAGSALAGAARELHAWAVREGREDVGERGLAMAAELFGHPGLRGTGTLDGAAFRRRSCCLYYRCPNGGVCGDCCFERPPSRSSHRASSG
;
A
#
# COMPACT_ATOMS: atom_id res chain seq x y z
N MET A 1 -6.78 8.97 28.79
CA MET A 1 -7.88 9.34 27.87
C MET A 1 -7.74 8.45 26.65
N THR A 2 -8.62 7.48 26.48
CA THR A 2 -8.63 6.61 25.30
C THR A 2 -9.16 7.46 24.15
N HIS A 3 -8.30 7.90 23.24
CA HIS A 3 -8.75 8.59 22.05
C HIS A 3 -9.47 7.57 21.18
N LEU A 4 -10.76 7.76 21.00
CA LEU A 4 -11.56 6.95 20.10
C LEU A 4 -11.12 7.31 18.67
N ILE A 5 -10.74 6.31 17.89
CA ILE A 5 -10.46 6.49 16.45
C ILE A 5 -11.80 6.56 15.74
N ASP A 6 -12.10 7.70 15.11
CA ASP A 6 -13.30 7.86 14.29
C ASP A 6 -13.01 7.35 12.86
N LEU A 7 -13.54 6.17 12.54
CA LEU A 7 -13.34 5.56 11.22
C LEU A 7 -14.09 6.29 10.10
N ALA A 8 -15.17 7.02 10.42
CA ALA A 8 -15.93 7.80 9.43
C ALA A 8 -15.14 9.05 9.05
N GLU A 9 -14.59 9.78 10.03
CA GLU A 9 -13.68 10.91 9.76
C GLU A 9 -12.42 10.45 9.02
N LEU A 10 -11.81 9.35 9.44
CA LEU A 10 -10.65 8.77 8.72
C LEU A 10 -10.99 8.49 7.26
N GLY A 11 -12.16 7.92 6.99
CA GLY A 11 -12.63 7.64 5.62
C GLY A 11 -12.91 8.89 4.79
N SER A 12 -13.18 10.06 5.41
CA SER A 12 -13.41 11.33 4.72
C SER A 12 -12.16 11.88 4.02
N VAL A 13 -10.98 11.47 4.46
CA VAL A 13 -9.70 11.81 3.82
C VAL A 13 -9.65 11.29 2.38
N GLY A 14 -10.19 10.09 2.16
CA GLY A 14 -10.27 9.47 0.84
C GLY A 14 -10.45 7.96 0.94
N GLY A 15 -10.85 7.33 -0.14
CA GLY A 15 -11.18 5.90 -0.13
C GLY A 15 -10.04 4.99 0.36
N PHE A 16 -8.79 5.34 0.14
CA PHE A 16 -7.65 4.56 0.64
C PHE A 16 -7.47 4.65 2.16
N PHE A 17 -8.05 5.65 2.82
CA PHE A 17 -8.03 5.82 4.28
C PHE A 17 -9.20 5.11 4.95
N ALA A 18 -10.24 4.77 4.21
CA ALA A 18 -11.42 4.15 4.77
C ALA A 18 -11.10 2.76 5.37
N LEU A 19 -11.56 2.54 6.58
CA LEU A 19 -11.52 1.26 7.29
C LEU A 19 -12.89 1.07 7.92
N ARG A 20 -13.46 -0.11 7.80
CA ARG A 20 -14.77 -0.42 8.38
C ARG A 20 -14.59 -1.31 9.62
N GLU A 21 -15.50 -1.18 10.56
CA GLU A 21 -15.59 -2.11 11.68
C GLU A 21 -16.59 -3.24 11.34
N GLY A 22 -16.25 -4.46 11.75
CA GLY A 22 -17.14 -5.60 11.61
C GLY A 22 -16.48 -6.86 11.00
N PRO A 23 -17.30 -7.91 10.80
CA PRO A 23 -16.83 -9.23 10.37
C PRO A 23 -16.40 -9.28 8.88
N GLY A 24 -16.54 -8.17 8.15
CA GLY A 24 -16.31 -8.10 6.72
C GLY A 24 -17.50 -8.52 5.87
N GLY A 25 -17.45 -8.18 4.56
CA GLY A 25 -18.44 -8.59 3.58
C GLY A 25 -18.35 -10.08 3.20
N PRO A 26 -19.31 -10.59 2.41
CA PRO A 26 -19.38 -12.04 2.06
C PRO A 26 -18.15 -12.59 1.37
N GLY A 27 -17.39 -11.75 0.63
CA GLY A 27 -16.14 -12.12 -0.06
C GLY A 27 -14.88 -11.97 0.80
N SER A 28 -15.00 -11.38 1.99
CA SER A 28 -13.85 -11.08 2.81
C SER A 28 -13.20 -12.31 3.43
N VAL A 29 -11.87 -12.30 3.50
CA VAL A 29 -11.05 -13.33 4.13
C VAL A 29 -10.20 -12.71 5.25
N PRO A 30 -9.72 -13.50 6.23
CA PRO A 30 -8.68 -13.04 7.15
C PRO A 30 -7.46 -12.55 6.38
N PHE A 31 -6.88 -11.43 6.77
CA PHE A 31 -5.71 -10.90 6.06
C PHE A 31 -4.49 -11.81 6.19
N ALA A 32 -4.45 -12.64 7.26
CA ALA A 32 -3.45 -13.69 7.43
C ALA A 32 -3.38 -14.67 6.25
N ASP A 33 -4.53 -14.96 5.60
CA ASP A 33 -4.61 -15.86 4.45
C ASP A 33 -3.88 -15.30 3.21
N VAL A 34 -3.66 -13.98 3.14
CA VAL A 34 -2.91 -13.33 2.05
C VAL A 34 -1.45 -13.79 2.02
N TYR A 35 -0.90 -14.15 3.18
CA TYR A 35 0.49 -14.57 3.32
C TYR A 35 0.68 -16.09 3.27
N ALA A 36 -0.42 -16.83 3.34
CA ALA A 36 -0.37 -18.29 3.36
C ALA A 36 0.27 -18.86 2.08
N PRO A 37 1.12 -19.89 2.18
CA PRO A 37 1.67 -20.55 1.00
C PRO A 37 0.57 -21.32 0.26
N PRO A 38 0.61 -21.41 -1.09
CA PRO A 38 -0.27 -22.26 -1.84
C PRO A 38 0.13 -23.76 -1.65
N PRO A 39 -0.80 -24.74 -1.73
CA PRO A 39 -2.22 -24.50 -1.99
C PRO A 39 -3.00 -24.23 -0.69
N ALA A 40 -3.34 -22.99 -0.44
CA ALA A 40 -4.36 -22.69 0.55
C ALA A 40 -5.73 -23.08 -0.03
N ALA A 41 -6.70 -23.42 0.82
CA ALA A 41 -8.07 -23.69 0.40
C ALA A 41 -8.69 -22.48 -0.35
N ARG A 42 -8.15 -21.29 -0.09
CA ARG A 42 -8.38 -20.05 -0.83
C ARG A 42 -7.03 -19.38 -1.07
N ASP A 43 -6.82 -18.84 -2.26
CA ASP A 43 -5.63 -18.04 -2.61
C ASP A 43 -6.04 -16.58 -2.90
N PRO A 44 -6.28 -15.76 -1.87
CA PRO A 44 -6.73 -14.40 -2.06
C PRO A 44 -5.69 -13.53 -2.76
N LEU A 45 -4.40 -13.78 -2.52
CA LEU A 45 -3.32 -13.05 -3.17
C LEU A 45 -3.24 -13.38 -4.66
N GLY A 46 -3.28 -14.65 -5.02
CA GLY A 46 -3.30 -15.09 -6.42
C GLY A 46 -4.54 -14.60 -7.15
N PHE A 47 -5.71 -14.66 -6.51
CA PHE A 47 -6.94 -14.08 -7.06
C PHE A 47 -6.77 -12.58 -7.37
N ARG A 48 -6.27 -11.79 -6.41
CA ARG A 48 -6.06 -10.36 -6.63
C ARG A 48 -5.04 -10.06 -7.73
N VAL A 49 -3.92 -10.79 -7.75
CA VAL A 49 -2.93 -10.64 -8.83
C VAL A 49 -3.54 -10.95 -10.19
N GLY A 50 -4.32 -12.02 -10.31
CA GLY A 50 -5.02 -12.37 -11.55
C GLY A 50 -6.08 -11.34 -11.96
N LYS A 51 -6.79 -10.74 -10.99
CA LYS A 51 -7.73 -9.63 -11.26
C LYS A 51 -7.00 -8.41 -11.83
N VAL A 52 -5.89 -8.02 -11.22
CA VAL A 52 -5.06 -6.90 -11.68
C VAL A 52 -4.45 -7.20 -13.05
N GLU A 53 -4.00 -8.44 -13.30
CA GLU A 53 -3.45 -8.88 -14.58
C GLU A 53 -4.45 -8.70 -15.70
N ARG A 54 -5.68 -9.17 -15.51
CA ARG A 54 -6.77 -9.00 -16.49
C ARG A 54 -7.15 -7.54 -16.70
N GLY A 55 -7.33 -6.78 -15.61
CA GLY A 55 -7.73 -5.37 -15.66
C GLY A 55 -6.71 -4.49 -16.38
N LEU A 56 -5.44 -4.71 -16.16
CA LEU A 56 -4.35 -3.96 -16.78
C LEU A 56 -3.90 -4.56 -18.13
N ARG A 57 -4.39 -5.74 -18.50
CA ARG A 57 -3.84 -6.54 -19.60
C ARG A 57 -2.32 -6.63 -19.49
N ALA A 58 -1.85 -6.94 -18.29
CA ALA A 58 -0.43 -6.93 -17.99
C ALA A 58 0.29 -8.01 -18.81
N PRO A 59 1.38 -7.67 -19.52
CA PRO A 59 2.09 -8.62 -20.39
C PRO A 59 2.84 -9.71 -19.62
N GLU A 60 3.06 -9.49 -18.33
CA GLU A 60 3.79 -10.39 -17.43
C GLU A 60 3.11 -10.35 -16.05
N VAL A 61 2.89 -11.51 -15.44
CA VAL A 61 2.26 -11.62 -14.11
C VAL A 61 2.99 -10.82 -13.02
N ARG A 62 4.33 -10.66 -13.13
CA ARG A 62 5.10 -9.84 -12.16
C ARG A 62 4.72 -8.35 -12.20
N VAL A 63 4.20 -7.84 -13.31
CA VAL A 63 3.68 -6.47 -13.42
C VAL A 63 2.40 -6.35 -12.59
N ALA A 64 1.49 -7.32 -12.75
CA ALA A 64 0.27 -7.38 -11.97
C ALA A 64 0.55 -7.55 -10.46
N ALA A 65 1.48 -8.44 -10.11
CA ALA A 65 1.92 -8.63 -8.73
C ALA A 65 2.50 -7.35 -8.10
N SER A 66 3.28 -6.58 -8.88
CA SER A 66 3.80 -5.28 -8.45
C SER A 66 2.68 -4.28 -8.17
N VAL A 67 1.72 -4.15 -9.08
CA VAL A 67 0.61 -3.20 -8.92
C VAL A 67 -0.34 -3.62 -7.81
N ALA A 68 -0.62 -4.92 -7.66
CA ALA A 68 -1.42 -5.44 -6.56
C ALA A 68 -0.79 -5.12 -5.19
N GLN A 69 0.53 -5.33 -5.06
CA GLN A 69 1.25 -4.99 -3.83
C GLN A 69 1.27 -3.48 -3.56
N LEU A 70 1.44 -2.65 -4.60
CA LEU A 70 1.40 -1.20 -4.45
C LEU A 70 0.04 -0.73 -3.90
N GLY A 71 -1.06 -1.28 -4.41
CA GLY A 71 -2.41 -0.95 -3.94
C GLY A 71 -2.63 -1.36 -2.48
N LEU A 72 -2.24 -2.59 -2.09
CA LEU A 72 -2.34 -3.04 -0.69
C LEU A 72 -1.45 -2.22 0.25
N ALA A 73 -0.22 -1.90 -0.17
CA ALA A 73 0.67 -1.05 0.61
C ALA A 73 0.07 0.35 0.81
N ALA A 74 -0.55 0.93 -0.23
CA ALA A 74 -1.21 2.23 -0.14
C ALA A 74 -2.38 2.21 0.85
N ARG A 75 -3.22 1.13 0.83
CA ARG A 75 -4.31 0.97 1.80
C ARG A 75 -3.80 0.95 3.25
N LEU A 76 -2.81 0.10 3.54
CA LEU A 76 -2.28 -0.08 4.88
C LEU A 76 -1.59 1.19 5.41
N TRP A 77 -0.77 1.83 4.58
CA TRP A 77 -0.14 3.10 4.95
C TRP A 77 -1.15 4.22 5.17
N SER A 78 -2.16 4.35 4.29
CA SER A 78 -3.17 5.41 4.40
C SER A 78 -3.95 5.29 5.71
N VAL A 79 -4.43 4.10 6.05
CA VAL A 79 -5.16 3.86 7.31
C VAL A 79 -4.29 4.19 8.53
N ALA A 80 -3.06 3.65 8.58
CA ALA A 80 -2.20 3.82 9.74
C ALA A 80 -1.68 5.27 9.89
N LEU A 81 -1.20 5.87 8.80
CA LEU A 81 -0.67 7.23 8.80
C LEU A 81 -1.77 8.26 9.09
N GLY A 82 -2.94 8.11 8.42
CA GLY A 82 -4.08 9.00 8.62
C GLY A 82 -4.59 8.97 10.05
N SER A 83 -4.77 7.76 10.61
CA SER A 83 -5.20 7.61 11.99
C SER A 83 -4.19 8.20 12.98
N ALA A 84 -2.90 7.92 12.80
CA ALA A 84 -1.85 8.46 13.66
C ALA A 84 -1.80 10.00 13.61
N ALA A 85 -1.95 10.60 12.43
CA ALA A 85 -1.92 12.05 12.25
C ALA A 85 -3.18 12.73 12.80
N LEU A 86 -4.38 12.13 12.62
CA LEU A 86 -5.64 12.67 13.10
C LEU A 86 -5.77 12.55 14.62
N TYR A 87 -5.47 11.38 15.20
CA TYR A 87 -5.84 11.01 16.56
C TYR A 87 -4.66 10.80 17.51
N GLY A 88 -3.41 10.77 17.01
CA GLY A 88 -2.26 10.34 17.81
C GLY A 88 -2.34 8.85 18.21
N ALA A 89 -3.17 8.09 17.52
CA ALA A 89 -3.40 6.66 17.71
C ALA A 89 -3.51 5.95 16.36
N VAL A 90 -3.11 4.69 16.31
CA VAL A 90 -3.25 3.83 15.13
C VAL A 90 -4.07 2.59 15.51
N PRO A 91 -5.03 2.14 14.67
CA PRO A 91 -5.74 0.90 14.95
C PRO A 91 -4.78 -0.28 14.89
N ASP A 92 -4.98 -1.26 15.76
CA ASP A 92 -4.23 -2.52 15.70
C ASP A 92 -4.61 -3.27 14.43
N LEU A 93 -3.73 -3.21 13.44
CA LEU A 93 -3.92 -3.87 12.14
C LEU A 93 -3.41 -5.33 12.15
N ASP A 94 -3.39 -6.01 13.30
CA ASP A 94 -2.99 -7.43 13.32
C ASP A 94 -3.73 -8.22 12.25
N ALA A 95 -3.00 -9.08 11.51
CA ALA A 95 -3.55 -9.84 10.39
C ALA A 95 -4.70 -10.77 10.79
N ALA A 96 -4.82 -11.13 12.06
CA ALA A 96 -5.94 -11.91 12.60
C ALA A 96 -7.19 -11.05 12.83
N LEU A 97 -7.03 -9.75 13.09
CA LEU A 97 -8.14 -8.79 13.25
C LEU A 97 -8.59 -8.19 11.92
N LEU A 98 -7.68 -8.13 10.95
CA LEU A 98 -7.91 -7.50 9.67
C LEU A 98 -8.55 -8.48 8.68
N ARG A 99 -9.59 -8.01 7.99
CA ARG A 99 -10.28 -8.76 6.93
C ARG A 99 -10.23 -7.97 5.63
N TRP A 100 -10.09 -8.68 4.54
CA TRP A 100 -9.96 -8.08 3.22
C TRP A 100 -10.76 -8.84 2.17
N ASP A 101 -11.43 -8.11 1.29
CA ASP A 101 -12.06 -8.66 0.10
C ASP A 101 -11.09 -8.52 -1.09
N PRO A 102 -10.52 -9.63 -1.59
CA PRO A 102 -9.61 -9.59 -2.73
C PRO A 102 -10.28 -9.20 -4.04
N ASP A 103 -11.61 -9.31 -4.12
CA ASP A 103 -12.41 -8.82 -5.26
C ASP A 103 -12.87 -7.37 -5.08
N GLY A 104 -12.91 -6.90 -3.86
CA GLY A 104 -13.32 -5.55 -3.51
C GLY A 104 -12.41 -4.46 -4.08
N ALA A 105 -12.89 -3.25 -4.00
CA ALA A 105 -12.14 -2.03 -4.26
C ALA A 105 -12.33 -1.06 -3.09
N SER A 106 -11.32 -0.24 -2.82
CA SER A 106 -11.43 0.89 -1.89
C SER A 106 -12.64 1.77 -2.28
N PRO A 107 -13.47 2.21 -1.29
CA PRO A 107 -13.28 2.09 0.16
C PRO A 107 -13.80 0.80 0.81
N ASP A 108 -14.40 -0.11 0.05
CA ASP A 108 -15.27 -1.19 0.53
C ASP A 108 -14.56 -2.55 0.63
N ASP A 109 -13.26 -2.57 0.77
CA ASP A 109 -12.43 -3.77 0.69
C ASP A 109 -11.73 -4.17 2.00
N LEU A 110 -11.79 -3.35 3.07
CA LEU A 110 -11.00 -3.55 4.29
C LEU A 110 -11.83 -3.34 5.56
N TRP A 111 -11.78 -4.33 6.49
CA TRP A 111 -12.49 -4.29 7.77
C TRP A 111 -11.57 -4.69 8.92
N LEU A 112 -11.85 -4.13 10.12
CA LEU A 112 -11.34 -4.63 11.40
C LEU A 112 -12.46 -5.28 12.19
N THR A 113 -12.23 -6.47 12.70
CA THR A 113 -13.19 -7.17 13.57
C THR A 113 -13.28 -6.54 14.95
N ASP A 114 -12.25 -5.80 15.38
CA ASP A 114 -12.18 -5.11 16.66
C ASP A 114 -11.19 -3.93 16.54
N VAL A 115 -11.64 -2.73 16.89
CA VAL A 115 -10.84 -1.50 16.80
C VAL A 115 -10.13 -1.25 18.12
N ARG A 116 -8.87 -1.66 18.18
CA ARG A 116 -7.99 -1.47 19.34
C ARG A 116 -6.99 -0.35 19.06
N PRO A 117 -7.00 0.76 19.81
CA PRO A 117 -6.02 1.82 19.61
C PRO A 117 -4.65 1.44 20.15
N LEU A 118 -3.61 1.69 19.35
CA LEU A 118 -2.20 1.64 19.71
C LEU A 118 -1.61 3.06 19.66
N PRO A 119 -0.43 3.33 20.28
CA PRO A 119 0.23 4.62 20.16
C PRO A 119 0.46 5.02 18.70
N GLY A 120 0.17 6.28 18.34
CA GLY A 120 0.30 6.82 16.98
C GLY A 120 1.70 7.35 16.67
N ASP A 121 2.78 6.71 17.16
CA ASP A 121 4.15 7.06 16.85
C ASP A 121 4.69 6.28 15.64
N ALA A 122 5.75 6.78 15.02
CA ALA A 122 6.34 6.19 13.82
C ALA A 122 6.85 4.75 14.03
N ARG A 123 7.32 4.42 15.26
CA ARG A 123 7.73 3.06 15.60
C ARG A 123 6.54 2.10 15.52
N THR A 124 5.40 2.48 16.10
CA THR A 124 4.17 1.67 16.10
C THR A 124 3.61 1.55 14.68
N VAL A 125 3.49 2.67 13.94
CA VAL A 125 3.06 2.67 12.54
C VAL A 125 3.94 1.76 11.69
N ARG A 126 5.27 1.83 11.85
CA ARG A 126 6.20 0.92 11.16
C ARG A 126 5.93 -0.53 11.51
N ARG A 127 5.83 -0.84 12.81
CA ARG A 127 5.61 -2.21 13.29
C ARG A 127 4.32 -2.81 12.74
N VAL A 128 3.22 -2.06 12.79
CA VAL A 128 1.92 -2.58 12.34
C VAL A 128 1.83 -2.67 10.82
N VAL A 129 2.48 -1.79 10.05
CA VAL A 129 2.39 -1.81 8.59
C VAL A 129 3.58 -2.51 7.95
N ALA A 130 4.81 -2.04 8.18
CA ALA A 130 5.98 -2.59 7.50
C ALA A 130 6.28 -4.01 7.95
N ASP A 131 6.45 -4.21 9.25
CA ASP A 131 6.86 -5.50 9.80
C ASP A 131 5.68 -6.50 9.79
N GLY A 132 4.48 -6.03 10.15
CA GLY A 132 3.27 -6.88 10.27
C GLY A 132 2.69 -7.30 8.92
N HIS A 133 2.84 -6.48 7.88
CA HIS A 133 2.15 -6.74 6.61
C HIS A 133 3.07 -6.68 5.39
N LEU A 134 3.84 -5.60 5.20
CA LEU A 134 4.56 -5.41 3.93
C LEU A 134 5.72 -6.40 3.75
N GLU A 135 6.40 -6.78 4.84
CA GLU A 135 7.43 -7.81 4.80
C GLU A 135 6.86 -9.21 4.51
N PRO A 136 5.82 -9.70 5.22
CA PRO A 136 5.15 -10.96 4.88
C PRO A 136 4.57 -10.96 3.45
N LEU A 137 3.94 -9.88 3.02
CA LEU A 137 3.40 -9.74 1.66
C LEU A 137 4.52 -9.81 0.60
N ALA A 138 5.64 -9.12 0.85
CA ALA A 138 6.78 -9.17 -0.05
C ALA A 138 7.39 -10.58 -0.13
N ALA A 139 7.46 -11.30 1.00
CA ALA A 139 7.93 -12.68 1.04
C ALA A 139 6.99 -13.60 0.23
N ALA A 140 5.67 -13.51 0.43
CA ALA A 140 4.66 -14.28 -0.28
C ALA A 140 4.71 -14.02 -1.81
N LEU A 141 4.84 -12.77 -2.22
CA LEU A 141 4.94 -12.40 -3.64
C LEU A 141 6.24 -12.90 -4.28
N ARG A 142 7.36 -12.80 -3.57
CA ARG A 142 8.66 -13.27 -4.09
C ARG A 142 8.72 -14.80 -4.20
N ALA A 143 8.04 -15.51 -3.31
CA ALA A 143 7.95 -16.97 -3.38
C ALA A 143 7.16 -17.45 -4.61
N ARG A 144 6.20 -16.66 -5.09
CA ARG A 144 5.27 -17.03 -6.17
C ARG A 144 5.63 -16.43 -7.52
N TYR A 145 6.21 -15.23 -7.52
CA TYR A 145 6.42 -14.44 -8.73
C TYR A 145 7.89 -13.98 -8.81
N ARG A 146 8.43 -13.90 -10.03
CA ARG A 146 9.80 -13.39 -10.26
C ARG A 146 9.84 -11.86 -10.11
N ILE A 147 9.72 -11.39 -8.86
CA ILE A 147 9.71 -9.98 -8.50
C ILE A 147 10.83 -9.65 -7.53
N SER A 148 11.53 -8.54 -7.73
CA SER A 148 12.68 -8.18 -6.89
C SER A 148 12.25 -7.54 -5.57
N ALA A 149 12.99 -7.80 -4.50
CA ALA A 149 12.76 -7.14 -3.21
C ALA A 149 12.91 -5.61 -3.30
N GLY A 150 13.84 -5.11 -4.11
CA GLY A 150 14.05 -3.67 -4.31
C GLY A 150 12.84 -2.99 -4.96
N LEU A 151 12.16 -3.66 -5.90
CA LEU A 151 10.93 -3.16 -6.49
C LEU A 151 9.81 -3.06 -5.44
N LEU A 152 9.59 -4.13 -4.64
CA LEU A 152 8.55 -4.18 -3.62
C LEU A 152 8.80 -3.13 -2.52
N ARG A 153 10.05 -2.94 -2.08
CA ARG A 153 10.40 -1.84 -1.16
C ARG A 153 10.14 -0.47 -1.78
N GLY A 154 10.48 -0.28 -3.06
CA GLY A 154 10.18 0.97 -3.77
C GLY A 154 8.68 1.24 -3.88
N ASN A 155 7.85 0.20 -4.07
CA ASN A 155 6.40 0.33 -4.01
C ASN A 155 5.93 0.74 -2.61
N ALA A 156 6.47 0.12 -1.55
CA ALA A 156 6.14 0.49 -0.17
C ALA A 156 6.47 1.96 0.13
N GLY A 157 7.63 2.46 -0.31
CA GLY A 157 8.00 3.86 -0.18
C GLY A 157 7.09 4.80 -0.99
N SER A 158 6.78 4.45 -2.24
CA SER A 158 5.86 5.23 -3.08
C SER A 158 4.45 5.29 -2.47
N ALA A 159 3.98 4.18 -1.90
CA ALA A 159 2.70 4.10 -1.22
C ALA A 159 2.64 5.00 0.04
N LEU A 160 3.70 4.99 0.86
CA LEU A 160 3.82 5.86 2.03
C LEU A 160 3.82 7.35 1.62
N ALA A 161 4.63 7.72 0.64
CA ALA A 161 4.67 9.10 0.14
C ALA A 161 3.32 9.52 -0.44
N GLY A 162 2.65 8.64 -1.18
CA GLY A 162 1.30 8.87 -1.69
C GLY A 162 0.28 9.11 -0.58
N ALA A 163 0.29 8.29 0.45
CA ALA A 163 -0.59 8.45 1.61
C ALA A 163 -0.36 9.79 2.32
N ALA A 164 0.90 10.17 2.55
CA ALA A 164 1.24 11.46 3.18
C ALA A 164 0.80 12.66 2.33
N ARG A 165 0.98 12.58 1.02
CA ARG A 165 0.56 13.63 0.06
C ARG A 165 -0.95 13.82 0.02
N GLU A 166 -1.71 12.72 -0.04
CA GLU A 166 -3.18 12.78 -0.04
C GLU A 166 -3.72 13.32 1.28
N LEU A 167 -3.16 12.87 2.42
CA LEU A 167 -3.52 13.39 3.73
C LEU A 167 -3.23 14.88 3.85
N HIS A 168 -2.06 15.34 3.41
CA HIS A 168 -1.70 16.75 3.42
C HIS A 168 -2.62 17.58 2.52
N ALA A 169 -2.92 17.10 1.32
CA ALA A 169 -3.83 17.80 0.40
C ALA A 169 -5.26 17.90 0.97
N TRP A 170 -5.75 16.84 1.64
CA TRP A 170 -7.02 16.88 2.35
C TRP A 170 -6.96 17.88 3.51
N ALA A 171 -5.91 17.83 4.34
CA ALA A 171 -5.75 18.70 5.49
C ALA A 171 -5.77 20.20 5.13
N VAL A 172 -5.12 20.57 4.02
CA VAL A 172 -5.15 21.95 3.48
C VAL A 172 -6.58 22.34 3.07
N ARG A 173 -7.33 21.45 2.41
CA ARG A 173 -8.72 21.76 2.01
C ARG A 173 -9.66 21.93 3.21
N GLU A 174 -9.41 21.20 4.29
CA GLU A 174 -10.23 21.22 5.51
C GLU A 174 -9.76 22.23 6.57
N GLY A 175 -8.71 23.01 6.29
CA GLY A 175 -8.13 23.94 7.27
C GLY A 175 -7.50 23.25 8.48
N ARG A 176 -6.97 22.03 8.27
CA ARG A 176 -6.34 21.16 9.28
C ARG A 176 -4.84 20.97 8.98
N GLU A 177 -4.14 22.05 8.68
CA GLU A 177 -2.72 22.02 8.27
C GLU A 177 -1.84 21.27 9.26
N ASP A 178 -2.14 21.35 10.56
CA ASP A 178 -1.46 20.62 11.64
C ASP A 178 -1.49 19.10 11.46
N VAL A 179 -2.61 18.55 10.93
CA VAL A 179 -2.74 17.13 10.61
C VAL A 179 -1.86 16.77 9.41
N GLY A 180 -1.89 17.61 8.38
CA GLY A 180 -1.07 17.43 7.19
C GLY A 180 0.43 17.45 7.50
N GLU A 181 0.88 18.40 8.33
CA GLU A 181 2.27 18.52 8.77
C GLU A 181 2.70 17.30 9.61
N ARG A 182 1.86 16.84 10.54
CA ARG A 182 2.13 15.60 11.31
C ARG A 182 2.29 14.40 10.39
N GLY A 183 1.43 14.26 9.38
CA GLY A 183 1.51 13.17 8.39
C GLY A 183 2.81 13.20 7.60
N LEU A 184 3.23 14.37 7.10
CA LEU A 184 4.49 14.54 6.37
C LEU A 184 5.71 14.28 7.26
N ALA A 185 5.72 14.80 8.49
CA ALA A 185 6.80 14.58 9.45
C ALA A 185 6.97 13.09 9.79
N MET A 186 5.87 12.39 10.05
CA MET A 186 5.88 10.94 10.31
C MET A 186 6.37 10.15 9.10
N ALA A 187 5.93 10.49 7.88
CA ALA A 187 6.42 9.85 6.68
C ALA A 187 7.94 10.05 6.51
N ALA A 188 8.45 11.25 6.76
CA ALA A 188 9.88 11.54 6.71
C ALA A 188 10.69 10.70 7.73
N GLU A 189 10.18 10.54 8.97
CA GLU A 189 10.77 9.68 9.98
C GLU A 189 10.80 8.21 9.54
N LEU A 190 9.69 7.71 8.98
CA LEU A 190 9.58 6.33 8.46
C LEU A 190 10.55 6.07 7.32
N PHE A 191 10.81 7.04 6.43
CA PHE A 191 11.83 6.93 5.37
C PHE A 191 13.26 6.85 5.90
N GLY A 192 13.51 7.29 7.13
CA GLY A 192 14.78 7.07 7.84
C GLY A 192 15.05 5.61 8.20
N HIS A 193 14.03 4.75 8.23
CA HIS A 193 14.15 3.35 8.60
C HIS A 193 14.84 2.51 7.49
N PRO A 194 15.69 1.51 7.85
CA PRO A 194 16.44 0.69 6.87
C PRO A 194 15.57 0.02 5.80
N GLY A 195 14.33 -0.39 6.12
CA GLY A 195 13.40 -1.00 5.18
C GLY A 195 12.93 -0.08 4.04
N LEU A 196 12.91 1.25 4.30
CA LEU A 196 12.47 2.27 3.34
C LEU A 196 13.61 3.18 2.87
N ARG A 197 14.71 3.25 3.65
CA ARG A 197 15.87 4.07 3.29
C ARG A 197 16.41 3.68 1.92
N GLY A 198 16.66 4.69 1.08
CA GLY A 198 17.20 4.49 -0.25
C GLY A 198 16.21 3.95 -1.29
N THR A 199 14.92 3.83 -0.98
CA THR A 199 13.88 3.47 -1.95
C THR A 199 13.57 4.58 -2.95
N GLY A 200 13.89 5.82 -2.59
CA GLY A 200 13.70 7.01 -3.41
C GLY A 200 14.29 8.25 -2.75
N THR A 201 14.00 9.39 -3.33
CA THR A 201 14.28 10.72 -2.77
C THR A 201 12.95 11.35 -2.38
N LEU A 202 12.84 11.80 -1.13
CA LEU A 202 11.70 12.53 -0.59
C LEU A 202 12.09 14.01 -0.47
N ASP A 203 11.24 14.91 -0.98
CA ASP A 203 11.35 16.34 -0.85
C ASP A 203 9.95 16.93 -0.52
N GLY A 204 9.73 17.26 0.75
CA GLY A 204 8.40 17.58 1.25
C GLY A 204 7.40 16.44 0.98
N ALA A 205 6.35 16.73 0.22
CA ALA A 205 5.34 15.76 -0.22
C ALA A 205 5.72 15.05 -1.54
N ALA A 206 6.75 15.51 -2.24
CA ALA A 206 7.19 14.92 -3.50
C ALA A 206 8.12 13.73 -3.25
N PHE A 207 7.89 12.65 -3.98
CA PHE A 207 8.72 11.46 -3.90
C PHE A 207 9.10 10.99 -5.30
N ARG A 208 10.41 10.68 -5.49
CA ARG A 208 10.90 10.03 -6.71
C ARG A 208 11.57 8.73 -6.35
N ARG A 209 10.98 7.61 -6.76
CA ARG A 209 11.49 6.27 -6.46
C ARG A 209 12.75 5.93 -7.25
N ARG A 210 13.59 5.05 -6.70
CA ARG A 210 14.78 4.52 -7.40
C ARG A 210 14.49 3.29 -8.23
N SER A 211 13.39 2.58 -7.96
CA SER A 211 13.01 1.35 -8.66
C SER A 211 11.70 1.54 -9.42
N CYS A 212 11.57 0.91 -10.58
CA CYS A 212 10.35 0.96 -11.37
C CYS A 212 9.28 0.01 -10.83
N CYS A 213 7.98 0.45 -10.84
CA CYS A 213 6.83 -0.40 -10.53
C CYS A 213 6.41 -1.31 -11.69
N LEU A 214 7.01 -1.16 -12.87
CA LEU A 214 6.71 -1.87 -14.11
C LEU A 214 5.38 -1.48 -14.78
N TYR A 215 4.59 -0.57 -14.24
CA TYR A 215 3.29 -0.18 -14.78
C TYR A 215 3.38 0.30 -16.24
N TYR A 216 4.47 0.96 -16.63
CA TYR A 216 4.71 1.40 -18.02
C TYR A 216 4.68 0.26 -19.05
N ARG A 217 4.81 -1.01 -18.61
CA ARG A 217 4.74 -2.18 -19.49
C ARG A 217 3.34 -2.57 -19.88
N CYS A 218 2.32 -2.10 -19.17
CA CYS A 218 0.93 -2.34 -19.54
C CYS A 218 0.58 -1.61 -20.86
N PRO A 219 -0.39 -2.11 -21.65
CA PRO A 219 -0.78 -1.48 -22.91
C PRO A 219 -1.15 -0.01 -22.78
N ASN A 220 -1.89 0.34 -21.73
CA ASN A 220 -2.29 1.72 -21.41
C ASN A 220 -1.48 2.29 -20.23
N GLY A 221 -0.33 1.69 -19.90
CA GLY A 221 0.53 2.14 -18.85
C GLY A 221 1.44 3.28 -19.28
N GLY A 222 1.84 4.10 -18.30
CA GLY A 222 2.77 5.20 -18.48
C GLY A 222 3.71 5.31 -17.29
N VAL A 223 4.36 6.45 -17.13
CA VAL A 223 5.09 6.77 -15.92
C VAL A 223 4.09 7.01 -14.78
N CYS A 224 4.30 6.40 -13.62
CA CYS A 224 3.51 6.70 -12.43
C CYS A 224 3.96 8.02 -11.79
N GLY A 225 3.17 8.60 -10.87
CA GLY A 225 3.46 9.91 -10.28
C GLY A 225 4.83 10.02 -9.61
N ASP A 226 5.33 8.90 -9.03
CA ASP A 226 6.63 8.84 -8.35
C ASP A 226 7.71 8.15 -9.21
N CYS A 227 7.56 8.12 -10.53
CA CYS A 227 8.37 7.28 -11.41
C CYS A 227 9.87 7.62 -11.37
N CYS A 228 10.71 6.57 -11.42
CA CYS A 228 12.15 6.74 -11.63
C CYS A 228 12.51 7.17 -13.06
N PHE A 229 11.60 7.04 -14.03
CA PHE A 229 11.78 7.47 -15.40
C PHE A 229 11.04 8.77 -15.66
N GLU A 230 11.61 9.65 -16.47
CA GLU A 230 10.94 10.85 -16.98
C GLU A 230 10.01 10.51 -18.15
N ARG A 231 10.39 9.51 -18.93
CA ARG A 231 9.62 8.96 -20.06
C ARG A 231 9.67 7.43 -19.99
N PRO A 232 8.61 6.74 -20.39
CA PRO A 232 8.64 5.29 -20.47
C PRO A 232 9.83 4.83 -21.34
N PRO A 233 10.62 3.83 -20.90
CA PRO A 233 11.62 3.21 -21.76
C PRO A 233 10.97 2.70 -23.05
N SER A 234 11.62 2.93 -24.20
CA SER A 234 11.15 2.38 -25.47
C SER A 234 11.07 0.85 -25.37
N ARG A 235 9.98 0.26 -25.87
CA ARG A 235 9.89 -1.19 -26.02
C ARG A 235 10.92 -1.58 -27.07
N SER A 236 12.09 -2.08 -26.64
CA SER A 236 12.98 -2.75 -27.58
C SER A 236 12.22 -3.93 -28.17
N SER A 237 11.93 -3.87 -29.48
CA SER A 237 11.50 -5.02 -30.24
C SER A 237 12.67 -6.01 -30.19
N HIS A 238 12.61 -7.02 -29.32
CA HIS A 238 13.39 -8.22 -29.52
C HIS A 238 12.90 -8.84 -30.85
N ARG A 239 13.51 -8.44 -31.95
CA ARG A 239 13.52 -9.26 -33.15
C ARG A 239 14.15 -10.59 -32.74
N ALA A 240 13.33 -11.64 -32.74
CA ALA A 240 13.84 -12.98 -32.83
C ALA A 240 14.66 -13.02 -34.11
N SER A 241 15.97 -13.04 -33.99
CA SER A 241 16.86 -13.47 -35.06
C SER A 241 16.68 -14.98 -35.17
N SER A 242 15.78 -15.39 -36.07
CA SER A 242 15.81 -16.72 -36.69
C SER A 242 17.06 -16.79 -37.54
N GLY A 243 18.02 -17.58 -37.10
CA GLY A 243 19.16 -18.09 -37.81
C GLY A 243 19.32 -19.55 -37.44
#